data_3b17707d9e2f22e3da23ddeb6dbef7f3
#
_entry.id   3b17707d9e2f22e3da23ddeb6dbef7f3
#
_cell.length_a   1.000
_cell.length_b   1.000
_cell.length_c   1.000
_cell.angle_alpha   90.00
_cell.angle_beta   90.00
_cell.angle_gamma   90.00
#
_symmetry.space_group_name_H-M   'P 1'
#
loop_
_entity.id
_entity.type
_entity.pdbx_description
1 polymer ?
#
loop_
_entity_poly.entity_id
_entity_poly.type
_entity_poly.pdbx_seq_one_letter_code
_entity_poly.pdbx_strand_id
1 'polypeptide(L)'
;MSTVQYSRKAIKGLRKLPANVADQFRTAFQEVADNRGHWEVKKLAGREGYRLRIGGYRGIYKIEGEKVTVIVLDVGPRGGIYK
;
A
#
# COMPACT_ATOMS: atom_id res chain seq x y z
N MET A 1 4.74 8.09 -16.68
CA MET A 1 3.51 7.63 -16.01
C MET A 1 3.85 6.63 -14.94
N SER A 2 3.25 6.80 -13.79
CA SER A 2 3.44 5.88 -12.67
C SER A 2 2.37 4.78 -12.72
N THR A 3 2.74 3.62 -12.25
CA THR A 3 1.89 2.44 -12.30
C THR A 3 1.77 1.84 -10.89
N VAL A 4 0.60 1.32 -10.58
CA VAL A 4 0.37 0.59 -9.33
C VAL A 4 -0.01 -0.84 -9.68
N GLN A 5 0.71 -1.79 -9.10
CA GLN A 5 0.43 -3.20 -9.25
C GLN A 5 0.08 -3.79 -7.89
N TYR A 6 -0.84 -4.74 -7.89
CA TYR A 6 -1.29 -5.38 -6.65
C TYR A 6 -0.96 -6.86 -6.69
N SER A 7 -0.30 -7.35 -5.65
CA SER A 7 -0.08 -8.79 -5.51
C SER A 7 -1.42 -9.48 -5.25
N ARG A 8 -1.43 -10.80 -5.47
CA ARG A 8 -2.61 -11.61 -5.16
C ARG A 8 -3.01 -11.47 -3.69
N LYS A 9 -2.02 -11.47 -2.82
CA LYS A 9 -2.25 -11.29 -1.38
C LYS A 9 -2.86 -9.92 -1.06
N ALA A 10 -2.39 -8.88 -1.73
CA ALA A 10 -2.93 -7.54 -1.54
C ALA A 10 -4.38 -7.45 -2.02
N ILE A 11 -4.69 -8.06 -3.15
CA ILE A 11 -6.07 -8.09 -3.67
C ILE A 11 -6.99 -8.79 -2.67
N LYS A 12 -6.56 -9.92 -2.13
CA LYS A 12 -7.35 -10.63 -1.10
C LYS A 12 -7.55 -9.79 0.14
N GLY A 13 -6.50 -9.08 0.56
CA GLY A 13 -6.58 -8.19 1.72
C GLY A 13 -7.59 -7.07 1.50
N LEU A 14 -7.55 -6.43 0.32
CA LEU A 14 -8.47 -5.36 -0.02
C LEU A 14 -9.93 -5.83 -0.01
N ARG A 15 -10.19 -7.06 -0.46
CA ARG A 15 -11.55 -7.61 -0.48
C ARG A 15 -12.14 -7.80 0.91
N LYS A 16 -11.29 -7.95 1.92
CA LYS A 16 -11.72 -8.14 3.30
C LYS A 16 -11.98 -6.82 4.02
N LEU A 17 -11.60 -5.71 3.42
CA LEU A 17 -11.78 -4.39 4.03
C LEU A 17 -13.16 -3.82 3.70
N PRO A 18 -13.68 -2.91 4.55
CA PRO A 18 -14.84 -2.13 4.16
C PRO A 18 -14.58 -1.42 2.83
N ALA A 19 -15.59 -1.30 1.99
CA ALA A 19 -15.43 -0.74 0.64
C ALA A 19 -14.81 0.65 0.64
N ASN A 20 -15.20 1.51 1.57
CA ASN A 20 -14.64 2.86 1.66
C ASN A 20 -13.16 2.85 2.02
N VAL A 21 -12.73 1.91 2.87
CA VAL A 21 -11.32 1.79 3.25
C VAL A 21 -10.51 1.25 2.07
N ALA A 22 -11.03 0.25 1.37
CA ALA A 22 -10.36 -0.29 0.18
C ALA A 22 -10.17 0.80 -0.88
N ASP A 23 -11.19 1.63 -1.09
CA ASP A 23 -11.11 2.74 -2.04
C ASP A 23 -10.06 3.77 -1.62
N GLN A 24 -9.96 4.05 -0.32
CA GLN A 24 -8.95 4.95 0.19
C GLN A 24 -7.54 4.41 -0.08
N PHE A 25 -7.32 3.11 0.09
CA PHE A 25 -6.03 2.50 -0.21
C PHE A 25 -5.70 2.61 -1.70
N ARG A 26 -6.65 2.34 -2.58
CA ARG A 26 -6.42 2.47 -4.03
C ARG A 26 -6.03 3.90 -4.40
N THR A 27 -6.74 4.88 -3.86
CA THR A 27 -6.42 6.29 -4.08
C THR A 27 -5.03 6.61 -3.52
N ALA A 28 -4.73 6.14 -2.31
CA ALA A 28 -3.45 6.42 -1.66
C ALA A 28 -2.28 5.86 -2.46
N PHE A 29 -2.37 4.61 -2.91
CA PHE A 29 -1.28 4.01 -3.67
C PHE A 29 -1.07 4.72 -5.02
N GLN A 30 -2.15 5.13 -5.67
CA GLN A 30 -2.02 5.88 -6.91
C GLN A 30 -1.37 7.25 -6.66
N GLU A 31 -1.74 7.93 -5.60
CA GLU A 31 -1.14 9.22 -5.26
C GLU A 31 0.33 9.07 -4.85
N VAL A 32 0.67 8.00 -4.14
CA VAL A 32 2.07 7.70 -3.82
C VAL A 32 2.86 7.49 -5.11
N ALA A 33 2.30 6.73 -6.06
CA ALA A 33 2.95 6.50 -7.35
C ALA A 33 3.15 7.79 -8.13
N ASP A 34 2.21 8.71 -8.02
CA ASP A 34 2.26 10.00 -8.70
C ASP A 34 3.01 11.07 -7.90
N ASN A 35 3.57 10.69 -6.75
CA ASN A 35 4.26 11.60 -5.82
C ASN A 35 3.35 12.74 -5.37
N ARG A 36 2.11 12.42 -5.01
CA ARG A 36 1.08 13.36 -4.61
C ARG A 36 0.45 12.94 -3.27
N GLY A 37 -0.23 13.89 -2.63
CA GLY A 37 -0.94 13.64 -1.40
C GLY A 37 -0.04 13.62 -0.17
N HIS A 38 -0.67 13.52 0.99
CA HIS A 38 0.01 13.50 2.29
C HIS A 38 -0.46 12.28 3.07
N TRP A 39 0.16 11.14 2.79
CA TRP A 39 -0.20 9.90 3.43
C TRP A 39 0.80 9.55 4.53
N GLU A 40 0.34 8.84 5.54
CA GLU A 40 1.22 8.38 6.61
C GLU A 40 2.00 7.17 6.12
N VAL A 41 3.24 7.41 5.71
CA VAL A 41 4.12 6.40 5.13
C VAL A 41 5.40 6.32 5.95
N LYS A 42 5.84 5.10 6.25
CA LYS A 42 7.12 4.85 6.92
C LYS A 42 7.88 3.76 6.19
N LYS A 43 9.19 3.92 6.12
CA LYS A 43 10.06 2.88 5.57
C LYS A 43 10.13 1.71 6.55
N LEU A 44 10.08 0.50 6.02
CA LEU A 44 10.17 -0.70 6.85
C LEU A 44 11.57 -0.89 7.39
N ALA A 45 11.66 -1.27 8.66
CA ALA A 45 12.93 -1.60 9.30
C ALA A 45 13.33 -3.02 8.91
N GLY A 46 14.60 -3.21 8.54
CA GLY A 46 15.15 -4.53 8.29
C GLY A 46 14.71 -5.21 7.00
N ARG A 47 13.94 -4.53 6.15
CA ARG A 47 13.52 -5.08 4.86
C ARG A 47 13.17 -3.96 3.90
N GLU A 48 13.20 -4.27 2.61
CA GLU A 48 12.82 -3.33 1.58
C GLU A 48 11.32 -3.08 1.61
N GLY A 49 10.93 -1.83 1.42
CA GLY A 49 9.54 -1.47 1.30
C GLY A 49 9.09 -0.40 2.27
N TYR A 50 7.80 -0.11 2.19
CA TYR A 50 7.16 0.96 2.95
C TYR A 50 5.83 0.49 3.50
N ARG A 51 5.41 1.13 4.59
CA ARG A 51 4.11 0.91 5.20
C ARG A 51 3.29 2.18 5.04
N LEU A 52 2.10 2.04 4.47
CA LEU A 52 1.12 3.12 4.39
C LEU A 52 -0.01 2.80 5.35
N ARG A 53 -0.34 3.75 6.21
CA ARG A 53 -1.36 3.56 7.23
C ARG A 53 -2.59 4.41 6.93
N ILE A 54 -3.77 3.80 7.01
CA ILE A 54 -5.06 4.49 6.91
C ILE A 54 -5.92 3.98 8.07
N GLY A 55 -6.14 4.85 9.07
CA GLY A 55 -6.91 4.48 10.25
C GLY A 55 -6.30 3.27 10.95
N GLY A 56 -7.08 2.23 11.18
CA GLY A 56 -6.62 0.99 11.80
C GLY A 56 -6.08 -0.05 10.83
N TYR A 57 -5.80 0.34 9.58
CA TYR A 57 -5.37 -0.58 8.53
C TYR A 57 -4.01 -0.20 7.99
N ARG A 58 -3.32 -1.17 7.38
CA ARG A 58 -1.98 -0.96 6.81
C ARG A 58 -1.87 -1.59 5.44
N GLY A 59 -1.10 -0.92 4.57
CA GLY A 59 -0.68 -1.47 3.30
C GLY A 59 0.83 -1.48 3.21
N ILE A 60 1.39 -2.58 2.73
CA ILE A 60 2.83 -2.73 2.52
C ILE A 60 3.08 -2.67 1.02
N TYR A 61 4.03 -1.85 0.62
CA TYR A 61 4.37 -1.72 -0.80
C TYR A 61 5.86 -1.48 -0.97
N LYS A 62 6.33 -1.69 -2.19
CA LYS A 62 7.68 -1.33 -2.58
C LYS A 62 7.64 -0.55 -3.90
N ILE A 63 8.72 0.13 -4.20
CA ILE A 63 8.84 0.92 -5.44
C ILE A 63 9.94 0.30 -6.27
N GLU A 64 9.67 0.04 -7.55
CA GLU A 64 10.64 -0.54 -8.48
C GLU A 64 10.76 0.29 -9.74
N GLY A 65 11.96 0.25 -10.33
CA GLY A 65 12.21 0.75 -11.67
C GLY A 65 12.45 2.25 -11.75
N GLU A 66 12.97 2.68 -12.91
CA GLU A 66 13.15 4.09 -13.21
C GLU A 66 11.82 4.80 -13.38
N LYS A 67 10.84 4.11 -13.95
CA LYS A 67 9.45 4.56 -13.94
C LYS A 67 8.86 4.06 -12.63
N VAL A 68 8.36 4.98 -11.84
CA VAL A 68 7.85 4.62 -10.53
C VAL A 68 6.72 3.61 -10.66
N THR A 69 7.01 2.38 -10.25
CA THR A 69 6.02 1.31 -10.15
C THR A 69 5.86 0.97 -8.68
N VAL A 70 4.68 1.23 -8.15
CA VAL A 70 4.34 0.85 -6.78
C VAL A 70 3.77 -0.56 -6.81
N ILE A 71 4.42 -1.48 -6.10
CA ILE A 71 3.96 -2.86 -6.00
C ILE A 71 3.40 -3.07 -4.60
N VAL A 72 2.09 -3.21 -4.51
CA VAL A 72 1.41 -3.42 -3.24
C VAL A 72 1.50 -4.89 -2.88
N LEU A 73 2.18 -5.19 -1.78
CA LEU A 73 2.49 -6.55 -1.37
C LEU A 73 1.44 -7.14 -0.44
N ASP A 74 0.87 -6.32 0.43
CA ASP A 74 -0.09 -6.80 1.43
C ASP A 74 -0.93 -5.63 1.92
N VAL A 75 -2.18 -5.91 2.26
CA VAL A 75 -3.08 -4.93 2.87
C VAL A 75 -3.91 -5.67 3.92
N GLY A 76 -4.06 -5.05 5.09
CA GLY A 76 -4.85 -5.67 6.13
C GLY A 76 -4.95 -4.85 7.39
N PRO A 77 -5.62 -5.39 8.41
CA PRO A 77 -5.77 -4.70 9.68
C PRO A 77 -4.43 -4.53 10.40
N ARG A 78 -4.36 -3.51 11.22
CA ARG A 78 -3.19 -3.24 12.05
C ARG A 78 -2.86 -4.47 12.90
N GLY A 79 -1.58 -4.86 12.90
CA GLY A 79 -1.08 -5.97 13.70
C GLY A 79 -1.18 -7.33 13.03
N GLY A 80 -1.89 -7.44 11.90
CA GLY A 80 -2.03 -8.70 11.18
C GLY A 80 -1.02 -8.91 10.06
N ILE A 81 -0.35 -7.86 9.62
CA ILE A 81 0.52 -7.88 8.44
C ILE A 81 1.96 -8.25 8.81
N TYR A 82 2.37 -7.94 10.01
CA TYR A 82 3.73 -8.20 10.47
C TYR A 82 3.77 -9.39 11.40
N LYS A 83 4.14 -10.49 10.90
CA LYS A 83 4.47 -11.63 11.75
C LYS A 83 5.58 -12.42 11.11
#